data_c472c8abb6373e17588cad8c4124e24b
#
_entry.id   c472c8abb6373e17588cad8c4124e24b
#
_cell.length_a   1.000
_cell.length_b   1.000
_cell.length_c   1.000
_cell.angle_alpha   90.00
_cell.angle_beta   90.00
_cell.angle_gamma   90.00
#
_symmetry.space_group_name_H-M   'P 1'
#
loop_
_entity.id
_entity.type
_entity.pdbx_description
1 polymer ?
#
loop_
_entity_poly.entity_id
_entity_poly.type
_entity_poly.pdbx_seq_one_letter_code
_entity_poly.pdbx_strand_id
1 'polypeptide(L)'
;MCQKLINNVLSSLVMSLTLTIFSVNAETKVITETTVQEITVAEVVAKPTAVNVDESSFSCIREMTPVRHFYVDNLLGDIKSTLAAANAPEGAIYPAGSVVQLVPTEVMVKRESGTFPATGDWEFFELEVNEAGSKIAKRGFVDVVNRFDGNCFACHVPAREPWDFICESGHGCDTIPIDHKMTGALQRSDPRCGDAVPEDGDWMALFKLKSMVTIGLTKKWFEEKF
;
A
#
# COMPACT_ATOMS: atom_id res chain seq x y z
N MET A 1 -25.21 8.32 34.76
CA MET A 1 -24.82 8.35 36.18
C MET A 1 -23.33 8.14 36.21
N CYS A 2 -22.55 9.11 36.33
CA CYS A 2 -21.79 9.60 37.44
C CYS A 2 -21.11 10.90 37.01
N GLN A 3 -21.65 11.97 37.53
CA GLN A 3 -21.09 13.33 37.44
C GLN A 3 -20.69 13.71 38.86
N LYS A 4 -19.55 14.34 39.02
CA LYS A 4 -18.95 15.07 40.16
C LYS A 4 -17.57 14.52 40.50
N LEU A 5 -16.54 15.36 40.25
CA LEU A 5 -16.04 16.29 41.28
C LEU A 5 -15.08 17.32 40.61
N ILE A 6 -15.56 18.55 40.60
CA ILE A 6 -14.79 19.78 40.49
C ILE A 6 -14.54 20.22 41.93
N ASN A 7 -13.32 20.58 42.32
CA ASN A 7 -12.99 21.84 42.96
C ASN A 7 -11.60 21.84 43.62
N ASN A 8 -10.93 22.94 43.34
CA ASN A 8 -10.02 23.69 44.20
C ASN A 8 -8.60 23.15 44.44
N VAL A 9 -7.61 23.87 43.91
CA VAL A 9 -6.76 24.74 44.74
C VAL A 9 -6.10 25.79 43.86
N LEU A 10 -6.50 27.06 43.99
CA LEU A 10 -5.68 28.25 43.69
C LEU A 10 -4.64 28.38 44.80
N SER A 11 -3.37 28.52 44.45
CA SER A 11 -2.38 29.11 45.33
C SER A 11 -1.36 29.94 44.52
N SER A 12 -1.43 31.21 44.82
CA SER A 12 -0.52 32.27 44.38
C SER A 12 0.94 31.98 44.75
N LEU A 13 1.86 32.16 43.80
CA LEU A 13 3.24 32.51 44.15
C LEU A 13 3.74 33.63 43.23
N VAL A 14 3.76 34.83 43.80
CA VAL A 14 4.47 36.02 43.29
C VAL A 14 5.93 35.79 43.55
N MET A 15 6.78 35.78 42.53
CA MET A 15 8.22 35.77 42.70
C MET A 15 8.87 36.92 41.93
N SER A 16 9.49 37.79 42.72
CA SER A 16 10.16 39.01 42.34
C SER A 16 11.21 38.86 41.25
N LEU A 17 11.13 39.74 40.26
CA LEU A 17 12.11 39.93 39.21
C LEU A 17 13.21 40.90 39.70
N THR A 18 14.39 40.40 40.00
CA THR A 18 15.58 41.22 40.21
C THR A 18 16.35 41.40 38.91
N LEU A 19 16.37 42.62 38.42
CA LEU A 19 17.07 43.05 37.23
C LEU A 19 18.54 43.30 37.57
N THR A 20 19.47 42.48 37.13
CA THR A 20 20.91 42.71 37.16
C THR A 20 21.37 43.25 35.82
N ILE A 21 21.74 44.50 35.78
CA ILE A 21 22.34 45.18 34.64
C ILE A 21 23.83 44.82 34.60
N PHE A 22 24.25 44.06 33.58
CA PHE A 22 25.66 43.87 33.25
C PHE A 22 26.06 44.87 32.16
N SER A 23 26.92 45.82 32.52
CA SER A 23 27.62 46.66 31.56
C SER A 23 28.73 45.84 30.89
N VAL A 24 28.69 45.66 29.59
CA VAL A 24 29.80 45.12 28.83
C VAL A 24 30.40 46.19 27.97
N ASN A 25 31.69 46.42 28.19
CA ASN A 25 32.53 47.36 27.44
C ASN A 25 32.66 46.94 25.96
N ALA A 26 32.52 47.94 25.10
CA ALA A 26 32.77 47.80 23.67
C ALA A 26 34.26 47.70 23.38
N GLU A 27 34.74 46.57 22.93
CA GLU A 27 35.96 46.44 22.14
C GLU A 27 35.61 46.28 20.67
N THR A 28 35.89 47.28 19.89
CA THR A 28 35.75 47.34 18.45
C THR A 28 36.82 46.46 17.81
N LYS A 29 36.44 45.24 17.39
CA LYS A 29 37.27 44.40 16.52
C LYS A 29 36.75 44.50 15.08
N VAL A 30 37.54 45.19 14.26
CA VAL A 30 37.31 45.22 12.80
C VAL A 30 37.42 43.82 12.26
N ILE A 31 36.31 43.26 11.84
CA ILE A 31 36.27 41.98 11.10
C ILE A 31 36.02 42.34 9.65
N THR A 32 37.00 42.01 8.81
CA THR A 32 36.99 42.09 7.37
C THR A 32 35.76 41.39 6.81
N GLU A 33 35.03 42.05 5.92
CA GLU A 33 33.93 41.50 5.14
C GLU A 33 34.39 40.27 4.36
N THR A 34 33.99 39.09 4.83
CA THR A 34 33.98 37.89 4.01
C THR A 34 32.58 37.77 3.47
N THR A 35 32.43 37.94 2.18
CA THR A 35 31.20 37.72 1.42
C THR A 35 30.68 36.32 1.69
N VAL A 36 29.64 36.22 2.53
CA VAL A 36 28.84 35.03 2.68
C VAL A 36 27.97 34.94 1.42
N GLN A 37 28.33 34.07 0.47
CA GLN A 37 27.43 33.68 -0.58
C GLN A 37 26.26 32.95 0.07
N GLU A 38 25.12 33.60 0.06
CA GLU A 38 23.82 33.01 0.41
C GLU A 38 23.51 31.89 -0.58
N ILE A 39 23.81 30.65 -0.17
CA ILE A 39 23.39 29.48 -0.91
C ILE A 39 21.87 29.37 -0.68
N THR A 40 21.09 29.95 -1.58
CA THR A 40 19.67 29.65 -1.69
C THR A 40 19.52 28.19 -2.13
N VAL A 41 19.35 27.30 -1.16
CA VAL A 41 18.85 25.96 -1.42
C VAL A 41 17.39 26.15 -1.85
N ALA A 42 17.18 26.32 -3.15
CA ALA A 42 15.87 26.12 -3.72
C ALA A 42 15.52 24.64 -3.52
N GLU A 43 14.79 24.34 -2.45
CA GLU A 43 14.15 23.07 -2.26
C GLU A 43 13.19 22.89 -3.43
N VAL A 44 13.65 22.16 -4.46
CA VAL A 44 12.78 21.72 -5.55
C VAL A 44 11.86 20.69 -4.92
N VAL A 45 10.75 21.16 -4.34
CA VAL A 45 9.62 20.29 -4.04
C VAL A 45 9.12 19.79 -5.38
N ALA A 46 9.62 18.62 -5.79
CA ALA A 46 9.12 17.94 -6.96
C ALA A 46 7.62 17.74 -6.75
N LYS A 47 6.79 18.36 -7.59
CA LYS A 47 5.35 18.13 -7.59
C LYS A 47 5.13 16.62 -7.69
N PRO A 48 4.32 16.02 -6.79
CA PRO A 48 4.05 14.59 -6.87
C PRO A 48 3.61 14.24 -8.30
N THR A 49 4.31 13.33 -8.93
CA THR A 49 3.95 12.87 -10.28
C THR A 49 2.65 12.09 -10.15
N ALA A 50 1.62 12.50 -10.89
CA ALA A 50 0.32 11.84 -10.83
C ALA A 50 0.45 10.38 -11.31
N VAL A 51 -0.10 9.44 -10.53
CA VAL A 51 -0.16 8.03 -10.89
C VAL A 51 -1.30 7.83 -11.87
N ASN A 52 -1.00 7.79 -13.17
CA ASN A 52 -2.00 7.46 -14.18
C ASN A 52 -2.15 5.95 -14.27
N VAL A 53 -3.39 5.48 -14.20
CA VAL A 53 -3.71 4.05 -14.27
C VAL A 53 -4.76 3.81 -15.33
N ASP A 54 -4.38 3.04 -16.33
CA ASP A 54 -5.22 2.53 -17.39
C ASP A 54 -4.96 1.04 -17.67
N GLU A 55 -5.58 0.49 -18.69
CA GLU A 55 -5.45 -0.93 -19.03
C GLU A 55 -4.02 -1.34 -19.40
N SER A 56 -3.22 -0.43 -19.97
CA SER A 56 -1.83 -0.68 -20.33
C SER A 56 -0.89 -0.74 -19.12
N SER A 57 -1.36 -0.28 -17.94
CA SER A 57 -0.62 -0.38 -16.68
C SER A 57 -0.51 -1.83 -16.16
N PHE A 58 -1.23 -2.78 -16.76
CA PHE A 58 -1.36 -4.14 -16.26
C PHE A 58 -0.97 -5.15 -17.34
N SER A 59 0.32 -5.46 -17.44
CA SER A 59 0.87 -6.47 -18.34
C SER A 59 0.93 -7.87 -17.69
N CYS A 60 1.73 -8.77 -18.24
CA CYS A 60 1.97 -10.10 -17.68
C CYS A 60 2.45 -10.01 -16.23
N ILE A 61 1.78 -10.71 -15.31
CA ILE A 61 2.15 -10.70 -13.88
C ILE A 61 3.60 -11.16 -13.65
N ARG A 62 4.12 -12.07 -14.50
CA ARG A 62 5.48 -12.61 -14.39
C ARG A 62 6.58 -11.66 -14.88
N GLU A 63 6.22 -10.52 -15.50
CA GLU A 63 7.15 -9.45 -15.84
C GLU A 63 7.43 -8.53 -14.65
N MET A 64 6.56 -8.56 -13.63
CA MET A 64 6.75 -7.85 -12.38
C MET A 64 7.80 -8.55 -11.50
N THR A 65 8.26 -7.88 -10.45
CA THR A 65 9.24 -8.45 -9.51
C THR A 65 8.56 -9.37 -8.49
N PRO A 66 8.95 -10.64 -8.37
CA PRO A 66 8.36 -11.56 -7.40
C PRO A 66 8.77 -11.23 -5.97
N VAL A 67 7.81 -11.30 -5.04
CA VAL A 67 8.02 -11.16 -3.60
C VAL A 67 7.27 -12.30 -2.91
N ARG A 68 8.01 -13.28 -2.38
CA ARG A 68 7.42 -14.49 -1.77
C ARG A 68 6.43 -15.21 -2.70
N HIS A 69 5.13 -14.92 -2.61
CA HIS A 69 4.06 -15.55 -3.39
C HIS A 69 3.18 -14.55 -4.16
N PHE A 70 3.56 -13.27 -4.19
CA PHE A 70 2.92 -12.22 -4.99
C PHE A 70 3.95 -11.45 -5.81
N TYR A 71 3.50 -10.52 -6.62
CA TYR A 71 4.36 -9.71 -7.49
C TYR A 71 4.17 -8.23 -7.21
N VAL A 72 5.24 -7.47 -7.39
CA VAL A 72 5.23 -6.01 -7.25
C VAL A 72 5.87 -5.31 -8.43
N ASP A 73 5.38 -4.10 -8.70
CA ASP A 73 5.96 -3.14 -9.64
C ASP A 73 5.75 -1.72 -9.14
N ASN A 74 6.21 -0.73 -9.89
CA ASN A 74 5.95 0.67 -9.59
C ASN A 74 5.76 1.50 -10.88
N LEU A 75 4.56 2.05 -11.07
CA LEU A 75 4.19 2.85 -12.25
C LEU A 75 4.97 4.16 -12.39
N LEU A 76 5.63 4.62 -11.33
CA LEU A 76 6.51 5.80 -11.33
C LEU A 76 7.99 5.43 -11.43
N GLY A 77 8.32 4.13 -11.60
CA GLY A 77 9.68 3.61 -11.75
C GLY A 77 10.45 3.42 -10.44
N ASP A 78 9.84 3.68 -9.27
CA ASP A 78 10.50 3.49 -7.96
C ASP A 78 10.28 2.08 -7.39
N ILE A 79 10.64 1.07 -8.19
CA ILE A 79 10.55 -0.33 -7.77
C ILE A 79 11.42 -0.62 -6.53
N LYS A 80 12.53 0.10 -6.35
CA LYS A 80 13.41 -0.08 -5.21
C LYS A 80 12.72 0.22 -3.88
N SER A 81 12.01 1.35 -3.81
CA SER A 81 11.26 1.71 -2.59
C SER A 81 10.05 0.80 -2.37
N THR A 82 9.37 0.37 -3.45
CA THR A 82 8.30 -0.62 -3.37
C THR A 82 8.81 -1.95 -2.80
N LEU A 83 9.95 -2.46 -3.26
CA LEU A 83 10.56 -3.68 -2.74
C LEU A 83 11.03 -3.52 -1.29
N ALA A 84 11.54 -2.35 -0.91
CA ALA A 84 11.92 -2.08 0.47
C ALA A 84 10.69 -2.16 1.40
N ALA A 85 9.56 -1.58 0.99
CA ALA A 85 8.31 -1.67 1.74
C ALA A 85 7.78 -3.12 1.80
N ALA A 86 7.76 -3.83 0.66
CA ALA A 86 7.28 -5.20 0.58
C ALA A 86 8.08 -6.19 1.45
N ASN A 87 9.36 -5.92 1.70
CA ASN A 87 10.25 -6.77 2.50
C ASN A 87 10.51 -6.23 3.92
N ALA A 88 9.83 -5.17 4.34
CA ALA A 88 10.01 -4.61 5.68
C ALA A 88 9.46 -5.58 6.75
N PRO A 89 10.28 -6.06 7.69
CA PRO A 89 9.86 -7.09 8.65
C PRO A 89 8.83 -6.58 9.68
N GLU A 90 8.78 -5.29 9.92
CA GLU A 90 7.85 -4.63 10.84
C GLU A 90 6.72 -3.90 10.12
N GLY A 91 6.57 -4.14 8.80
CA GLY A 91 5.65 -3.38 7.96
C GLY A 91 6.23 -2.05 7.49
N ALA A 92 5.67 -1.49 6.44
CA ALA A 92 5.99 -0.17 5.93
C ALA A 92 4.89 0.35 5.02
N ILE A 93 4.83 1.68 4.87
CA ILE A 93 3.95 2.34 3.89
C ILE A 93 4.57 2.22 2.50
N TYR A 94 3.81 1.74 1.55
CA TYR A 94 4.24 1.64 0.15
C TYR A 94 4.27 3.03 -0.51
N PRO A 95 5.27 3.33 -1.35
CA PRO A 95 5.34 4.58 -2.09
C PRO A 95 4.23 4.66 -3.15
N ALA A 96 3.84 5.88 -3.53
CA ALA A 96 2.94 6.10 -4.65
C ALA A 96 3.46 5.43 -5.93
N GLY A 97 2.56 4.91 -6.74
CA GLY A 97 2.89 4.12 -7.94
C GLY A 97 3.11 2.63 -7.69
N SER A 98 3.26 2.18 -6.43
CA SER A 98 3.39 0.75 -6.14
C SER A 98 2.20 -0.04 -6.69
N VAL A 99 2.49 -1.13 -7.37
CA VAL A 99 1.54 -2.14 -7.84
C VAL A 99 1.78 -3.41 -7.05
N VAL A 100 0.73 -4.02 -6.53
CA VAL A 100 0.78 -5.31 -5.84
C VAL A 100 -0.26 -6.24 -6.46
N GLN A 101 0.18 -7.42 -6.89
CA GLN A 101 -0.67 -8.37 -7.59
C GLN A 101 -0.43 -9.81 -7.10
N LEU A 102 -1.49 -10.46 -6.61
CA LEU A 102 -1.43 -11.85 -6.18
C LEU A 102 -1.80 -12.82 -7.31
N VAL A 103 -2.84 -12.51 -8.04
CA VAL A 103 -3.36 -13.30 -9.18
C VAL A 103 -3.59 -12.39 -10.39
N PRO A 104 -3.62 -12.93 -11.62
CA PRO A 104 -3.71 -12.12 -12.84
C PRO A 104 -4.86 -11.13 -12.90
N THR A 105 -5.97 -11.41 -12.20
CA THR A 105 -7.22 -10.64 -12.30
C THR A 105 -7.44 -9.63 -11.18
N GLU A 106 -6.61 -9.63 -10.14
CA GLU A 106 -6.79 -8.78 -8.95
C GLU A 106 -5.51 -8.00 -8.68
N VAL A 107 -5.60 -6.68 -8.63
CA VAL A 107 -4.44 -5.81 -8.44
C VAL A 107 -4.77 -4.62 -7.55
N MET A 108 -3.80 -4.17 -6.77
CA MET A 108 -3.83 -2.95 -5.98
C MET A 108 -2.79 -1.97 -6.51
N VAL A 109 -3.16 -0.69 -6.61
CA VAL A 109 -2.24 0.38 -6.98
C VAL A 109 -2.25 1.46 -5.90
N LYS A 110 -1.07 1.81 -5.39
CA LYS A 110 -0.90 2.92 -4.45
C LYS A 110 -0.96 4.23 -5.20
N ARG A 111 -1.97 5.02 -4.90
CA ARG A 111 -2.17 6.34 -5.50
C ARG A 111 -1.42 7.42 -4.72
N GLU A 112 -1.47 8.65 -5.19
CA GLU A 112 -0.94 9.81 -4.49
C GLU A 112 -1.67 10.04 -3.17
N SER A 113 -0.93 10.56 -2.19
CA SER A 113 -1.48 10.86 -0.86
C SER A 113 -2.76 11.70 -0.93
N GLY A 114 -3.79 11.22 -0.26
CA GLY A 114 -5.10 11.86 -0.16
C GLY A 114 -6.07 11.54 -1.30
N THR A 115 -5.71 10.63 -2.24
CA THR A 115 -6.61 10.23 -3.33
C THR A 115 -7.70 9.29 -2.83
N PHE A 116 -7.33 8.32 -2.00
CA PHE A 116 -8.23 7.33 -1.38
C PHE A 116 -7.94 7.20 0.13
N PRO A 117 -8.22 8.21 0.95
CA PRO A 117 -7.83 8.20 2.38
C PRO A 117 -8.36 7.01 3.17
N ALA A 118 -9.55 6.51 2.82
CA ALA A 118 -10.17 5.37 3.50
C ALA A 118 -9.38 4.06 3.36
N THR A 119 -8.60 3.94 2.31
CA THR A 119 -7.82 2.74 1.97
C THR A 119 -6.31 2.95 2.11
N GLY A 120 -5.88 4.03 2.80
CA GLY A 120 -4.47 4.43 2.81
C GLY A 120 -3.93 4.72 1.41
N ASP A 121 -4.76 5.26 0.54
CA ASP A 121 -4.48 5.58 -0.86
C ASP A 121 -4.31 4.36 -1.80
N TRP A 122 -4.75 3.18 -1.39
CA TRP A 122 -4.85 2.05 -2.30
C TRP A 122 -6.14 2.11 -3.14
N GLU A 123 -5.99 1.98 -4.45
CA GLU A 123 -7.08 1.70 -5.39
C GLU A 123 -7.02 0.24 -5.80
N PHE A 124 -8.16 -0.46 -5.75
CA PHE A 124 -8.31 -1.86 -6.12
C PHE A 124 -8.87 -1.99 -7.52
N PHE A 125 -8.45 -3.06 -8.22
CA PHE A 125 -8.89 -3.33 -9.59
C PHE A 125 -9.25 -4.79 -9.74
N GLU A 126 -10.38 -5.06 -10.37
CA GLU A 126 -10.73 -6.35 -10.98
C GLU A 126 -10.47 -6.25 -12.47
N LEU A 127 -9.67 -7.17 -13.01
CA LEU A 127 -9.27 -7.21 -14.41
C LEU A 127 -9.90 -8.40 -15.14
N GLU A 128 -10.34 -8.15 -16.36
CA GLU A 128 -10.52 -9.19 -17.38
C GLU A 128 -9.21 -9.31 -18.16
N VAL A 129 -8.63 -10.52 -18.19
CA VAL A 129 -7.33 -10.77 -18.84
C VAL A 129 -7.45 -11.80 -19.93
N ASN A 130 -6.78 -11.58 -21.06
CA ASN A 130 -6.67 -12.50 -22.17
C ASN A 130 -5.35 -12.26 -22.92
N GLU A 131 -5.09 -12.99 -24.00
CA GLU A 131 -3.86 -12.86 -24.80
C GLU A 131 -3.65 -11.46 -25.41
N ALA A 132 -4.71 -10.66 -25.58
CA ALA A 132 -4.62 -9.29 -26.08
C ALA A 132 -4.26 -8.27 -24.99
N GLY A 133 -4.28 -8.67 -23.71
CA GLY A 133 -3.94 -7.80 -22.58
C GLY A 133 -5.00 -7.79 -21.47
N SER A 134 -5.05 -6.67 -20.79
CA SER A 134 -5.96 -6.40 -19.67
C SER A 134 -7.08 -5.46 -20.06
N LYS A 135 -8.25 -5.64 -19.43
CA LYS A 135 -9.33 -4.68 -19.41
C LYS A 135 -9.76 -4.45 -17.96
N ILE A 136 -9.92 -3.21 -17.56
CA ILE A 136 -10.40 -2.86 -16.22
C ILE A 136 -11.91 -3.12 -16.16
N ALA A 137 -12.32 -4.19 -15.48
CA ALA A 137 -13.72 -4.52 -15.27
C ALA A 137 -14.33 -3.66 -14.15
N LYS A 138 -13.58 -3.46 -13.05
CA LYS A 138 -13.97 -2.60 -11.93
C LYS A 138 -12.74 -1.93 -11.34
N ARG A 139 -12.94 -0.74 -10.75
CA ARG A 139 -11.89 0.00 -10.04
C ARG A 139 -12.45 0.84 -8.89
N GLY A 140 -11.60 1.16 -7.92
CA GLY A 140 -11.93 1.93 -6.73
C GLY A 140 -11.81 1.09 -5.45
N PHE A 141 -12.75 1.21 -4.49
CA PHE A 141 -12.70 0.38 -3.27
C PHE A 141 -14.08 -0.01 -2.73
N VAL A 142 -15.15 0.68 -3.13
CA VAL A 142 -16.50 0.42 -2.61
C VAL A 142 -17.13 -0.80 -3.28
N ASP A 143 -17.15 -0.79 -4.62
CA ASP A 143 -17.88 -1.77 -5.43
C ASP A 143 -16.96 -2.77 -6.14
N VAL A 144 -15.68 -2.80 -5.78
CA VAL A 144 -14.73 -3.75 -6.37
C VAL A 144 -14.84 -5.06 -5.62
N VAL A 145 -15.40 -6.03 -6.30
CA VAL A 145 -15.52 -7.40 -5.82
C VAL A 145 -14.78 -8.32 -6.78
N ASN A 146 -14.10 -9.30 -6.23
CA ASN A 146 -13.40 -10.30 -7.02
C ASN A 146 -14.41 -11.31 -7.60
N ARG A 147 -13.94 -12.22 -8.44
CA ARG A 147 -14.77 -13.26 -9.08
C ARG A 147 -15.39 -14.30 -8.13
N PHE A 148 -15.11 -14.19 -6.83
CA PHE A 148 -15.72 -14.99 -5.76
C PHE A 148 -16.74 -14.19 -4.93
N ASP A 149 -17.13 -13.01 -5.42
CA ASP A 149 -18.02 -12.03 -4.77
C ASP A 149 -17.44 -11.42 -3.46
N GLY A 150 -16.13 -11.57 -3.20
CA GLY A 150 -15.46 -10.96 -2.08
C GLY A 150 -15.11 -9.49 -2.36
N ASN A 151 -15.52 -8.56 -1.48
CA ASN A 151 -15.12 -7.16 -1.57
C ASN A 151 -13.64 -7.01 -1.23
N CYS A 152 -12.84 -6.43 -2.14
CA CYS A 152 -11.39 -6.30 -1.98
C CYS A 152 -11.02 -5.51 -0.73
N PHE A 153 -11.61 -4.34 -0.55
CA PHE A 153 -11.31 -3.49 0.60
C PHE A 153 -11.66 -4.15 1.94
N ALA A 154 -12.84 -4.79 2.04
CA ALA A 154 -13.26 -5.47 3.25
C ALA A 154 -12.28 -6.56 3.69
N CYS A 155 -11.71 -7.31 2.73
CA CYS A 155 -10.68 -8.32 3.01
C CYS A 155 -9.35 -7.71 3.46
N HIS A 156 -8.99 -6.51 2.98
CA HIS A 156 -7.70 -5.87 3.24
C HIS A 156 -7.66 -4.97 4.49
N VAL A 157 -8.83 -4.51 4.98
CA VAL A 157 -8.93 -3.64 6.18
C VAL A 157 -8.19 -4.18 7.41
N PRO A 158 -8.20 -5.50 7.73
CA PRO A 158 -7.50 -6.00 8.91
C PRO A 158 -5.98 -5.81 8.88
N ALA A 159 -5.37 -5.68 7.69
CA ALA A 159 -3.93 -5.47 7.52
C ALA A 159 -3.51 -3.98 7.41
N ARG A 160 -4.33 -3.04 7.91
CA ARG A 160 -4.07 -1.59 7.72
C ARG A 160 -2.74 -1.11 8.31
N GLU A 161 -2.54 -1.21 9.60
CA GLU A 161 -1.33 -0.74 10.30
C GLU A 161 -0.64 -1.92 11.03
N PRO A 162 0.68 -2.09 10.89
CA PRO A 162 1.66 -1.32 10.08
C PRO A 162 1.81 -1.82 8.64
N TRP A 163 0.96 -2.75 8.18
CA TRP A 163 1.12 -3.52 6.94
C TRP A 163 0.54 -2.83 5.69
N ASP A 164 0.06 -1.59 5.83
CA ASP A 164 -0.44 -0.76 4.72
C ASP A 164 -1.45 -1.52 3.83
N PHE A 165 -2.41 -2.22 4.45
CA PHE A 165 -3.45 -3.02 3.78
C PHE A 165 -2.93 -4.24 2.98
N ILE A 166 -1.67 -4.66 3.14
CA ILE A 166 -1.16 -5.87 2.49
C ILE A 166 -1.39 -7.08 3.36
N CYS A 167 -2.17 -8.03 2.85
CA CYS A 167 -2.53 -9.27 3.54
C CYS A 167 -1.50 -10.38 3.30
N GLU A 168 -0.77 -10.74 4.34
CA GLU A 168 0.05 -11.95 4.41
C GLU A 168 -0.14 -12.64 5.77
N SER A 169 0.50 -13.79 5.96
CA SER A 169 0.47 -14.49 7.25
C SER A 169 0.96 -13.58 8.38
N GLY A 170 0.12 -13.41 9.40
CA GLY A 170 0.45 -12.56 10.55
C GLY A 170 0.08 -11.09 10.40
N HIS A 171 -0.41 -10.64 9.25
CA HIS A 171 -0.82 -9.25 9.01
C HIS A 171 -2.25 -8.92 9.51
N GLY A 172 -2.95 -9.89 10.08
CA GLY A 172 -4.29 -9.68 10.65
C GLY A 172 -5.45 -10.07 9.73
N CYS A 173 -5.17 -10.35 8.45
CA CYS A 173 -6.19 -10.82 7.51
C CYS A 173 -6.60 -12.27 7.76
N ASP A 174 -7.84 -12.59 7.43
CA ASP A 174 -8.30 -13.98 7.37
C ASP A 174 -7.61 -14.74 6.23
N THR A 175 -7.34 -16.02 6.46
CA THR A 175 -6.78 -16.89 5.42
C THR A 175 -7.79 -17.10 4.30
N ILE A 176 -7.42 -16.79 3.06
CA ILE A 176 -8.25 -17.05 1.89
C ILE A 176 -8.33 -18.55 1.56
N PRO A 177 -9.43 -19.04 0.93
CA PRO A 177 -9.62 -20.45 0.65
C PRO A 177 -8.83 -20.97 -0.56
N ILE A 178 -7.78 -20.25 -0.98
CA ILE A 178 -6.87 -20.65 -2.06
C ILE A 178 -5.44 -20.73 -1.54
N ASP A 179 -4.78 -21.85 -1.77
CA ASP A 179 -3.41 -22.08 -1.30
C ASP A 179 -2.35 -21.56 -2.30
N HIS A 180 -1.08 -21.54 -1.88
CA HIS A 180 0.03 -21.07 -2.71
C HIS A 180 0.23 -21.86 -4.00
N LYS A 181 -0.17 -23.14 -4.06
CA LYS A 181 -0.14 -23.93 -5.30
C LYS A 181 -1.17 -23.43 -6.29
N MET A 182 -2.37 -23.09 -5.81
CA MET A 182 -3.42 -22.53 -6.65
C MET A 182 -3.05 -21.14 -7.15
N THR A 183 -2.53 -20.26 -6.29
CA THR A 183 -2.08 -18.92 -6.71
C THR A 183 -0.93 -19.00 -7.70
N GLY A 184 0.08 -19.85 -7.45
CA GLY A 184 1.19 -20.08 -8.39
C GLY A 184 0.74 -20.62 -9.74
N ALA A 185 -0.21 -21.59 -9.76
CA ALA A 185 -0.77 -22.10 -10.99
C ALA A 185 -1.52 -21.03 -11.80
N LEU A 186 -2.28 -20.12 -11.12
CA LEU A 186 -2.91 -18.98 -11.77
C LEU A 186 -1.88 -18.01 -12.35
N GLN A 187 -0.82 -17.69 -11.62
CA GLN A 187 0.26 -16.80 -12.06
C GLN A 187 0.98 -17.35 -13.29
N ARG A 188 1.26 -18.66 -13.33
CA ARG A 188 1.91 -19.33 -14.45
C ARG A 188 1.00 -19.46 -15.68
N SER A 189 -0.31 -19.46 -15.47
CA SER A 189 -1.32 -19.53 -16.54
C SER A 189 -1.84 -18.16 -16.98
N ASP A 190 -1.22 -17.05 -16.57
CA ASP A 190 -1.62 -15.71 -17.02
C ASP A 190 -1.54 -15.61 -18.55
N PRO A 191 -2.67 -15.40 -19.25
CA PRO A 191 -2.70 -15.41 -20.71
C PRO A 191 -1.96 -14.23 -21.33
N ARG A 192 -1.67 -13.17 -20.57
CA ARG A 192 -0.91 -11.99 -21.03
C ARG A 192 0.58 -12.27 -21.18
N CYS A 193 1.06 -13.37 -20.63
CA CYS A 193 2.48 -13.71 -20.58
C CYS A 193 3.00 -14.43 -21.83
N GLY A 194 2.20 -14.56 -22.87
CA GLY A 194 2.53 -15.42 -24.02
C GLY A 194 2.50 -16.90 -23.62
N ASP A 195 3.65 -17.56 -23.62
CA ASP A 195 3.72 -18.98 -23.30
C ASP A 195 3.45 -19.24 -21.82
N ALA A 196 2.53 -20.16 -21.53
CA ALA A 196 2.34 -20.70 -20.20
C ALA A 196 3.59 -21.49 -19.77
N VAL A 197 3.95 -21.39 -18.49
CA VAL A 197 5.09 -22.13 -17.90
C VAL A 197 4.54 -23.05 -16.81
N PRO A 198 3.81 -24.13 -17.18
CA PRO A 198 3.18 -25.00 -16.20
C PRO A 198 4.22 -25.79 -15.40
N GLU A 199 3.92 -26.01 -14.12
CA GLU A 199 4.66 -26.91 -13.26
C GLU A 199 3.84 -28.17 -12.95
N ASP A 200 4.52 -29.21 -12.46
CA ASP A 200 3.87 -30.47 -12.08
C ASP A 200 2.80 -30.21 -11.01
N GLY A 201 1.57 -30.59 -11.33
CA GLY A 201 0.42 -30.44 -10.44
C GLY A 201 -0.41 -29.17 -10.65
N ASP A 202 0.00 -28.24 -11.51
CA ASP A 202 -0.77 -27.01 -11.80
C ASP A 202 -2.18 -27.34 -12.30
N TRP A 203 -2.32 -28.30 -13.19
CA TRP A 203 -3.62 -28.73 -13.70
C TRP A 203 -4.56 -29.19 -12.58
N MET A 204 -4.02 -29.89 -11.58
CA MET A 204 -4.79 -30.35 -10.41
C MET A 204 -5.17 -29.17 -9.51
N ALA A 205 -4.26 -28.21 -9.29
CA ALA A 205 -4.54 -27.01 -8.52
C ALA A 205 -5.63 -26.16 -9.17
N LEU A 206 -5.56 -25.95 -10.49
CA LEU A 206 -6.57 -25.21 -11.26
C LEU A 206 -7.91 -25.97 -11.32
N PHE A 207 -7.89 -27.30 -11.45
CA PHE A 207 -9.09 -28.12 -11.42
C PHE A 207 -9.78 -28.04 -10.04
N LYS A 208 -9.02 -28.15 -8.96
CA LYS A 208 -9.53 -28.00 -7.59
C LYS A 208 -10.14 -26.61 -7.40
N LEU A 209 -9.46 -25.55 -7.81
CA LEU A 209 -9.95 -24.17 -7.74
C LEU A 209 -11.26 -24.03 -8.53
N LYS A 210 -11.31 -24.49 -9.77
CA LYS A 210 -12.53 -24.47 -10.60
C LYS A 210 -13.68 -25.22 -9.93
N SER A 211 -13.40 -26.36 -9.31
CA SER A 211 -14.41 -27.13 -8.58
C SER A 211 -14.95 -26.37 -7.39
N MET A 212 -14.08 -25.71 -6.60
CA MET A 212 -14.48 -24.88 -5.46
C MET A 212 -15.40 -23.74 -5.88
N VAL A 213 -15.06 -23.04 -6.97
CA VAL A 213 -15.90 -21.96 -7.52
C VAL A 213 -17.25 -22.52 -7.99
N THR A 214 -17.25 -23.63 -8.72
CA THR A 214 -18.47 -24.24 -9.28
C THR A 214 -19.45 -24.67 -8.20
N ILE A 215 -18.98 -25.23 -7.08
CA ILE A 215 -19.83 -25.67 -5.96
C ILE A 215 -20.13 -24.55 -4.96
N GLY A 216 -19.67 -23.31 -5.21
CA GLY A 216 -19.98 -22.14 -4.40
C GLY A 216 -19.29 -22.11 -3.04
N LEU A 217 -18.28 -22.98 -2.78
CA LEU A 217 -17.58 -22.99 -1.49
C LEU A 217 -16.85 -21.69 -1.21
N THR A 218 -16.26 -21.08 -2.22
CA THR A 218 -15.58 -19.80 -2.08
C THR A 218 -16.58 -18.68 -1.77
N LYS A 219 -17.70 -18.60 -2.50
CA LYS A 219 -18.77 -17.65 -2.27
C LYS A 219 -19.31 -17.77 -0.84
N LYS A 220 -19.64 -19.00 -0.40
CA LYS A 220 -20.12 -19.24 0.95
C LYS A 220 -19.11 -18.79 2.02
N TRP A 221 -17.83 -19.04 1.80
CA TRP A 221 -16.77 -18.60 2.72
C TRP A 221 -16.77 -17.06 2.88
N PHE A 222 -16.89 -16.32 1.77
CA PHE A 222 -16.96 -14.86 1.82
C PHE A 222 -18.22 -14.36 2.52
N GLU A 223 -19.39 -14.94 2.22
CA GLU A 223 -20.68 -14.57 2.86
C GLU A 223 -20.68 -14.82 4.36
N GLU A 224 -19.94 -15.82 4.87
CA GLU A 224 -19.84 -16.11 6.31
C GLU A 224 -18.83 -15.19 7.03
N LYS A 225 -17.90 -14.57 6.32
CA LYS A 225 -16.82 -13.78 6.91
C LYS A 225 -17.04 -12.27 6.88
N PHE A 226 -17.79 -11.77 5.90
CA PHE A 226 -18.01 -10.35 5.64
C PHE A 226 -19.47 -10.01 5.39
#